data_a1801eea8696ba842911d89fdf0d89c5
#
_entry.id   a1801eea8696ba842911d89fdf0d89c5
#
_cell.length_a   1.000
_cell.length_b   1.000
_cell.length_c   1.000
_cell.angle_alpha   90.00
_cell.angle_beta   90.00
_cell.angle_gamma   90.00
#
_symmetry.space_group_name_H-M   'P 1'
#
loop_
_entity.id
_entity.type
_entity.pdbx_description
1 polymer ?
#
loop_
_entity_poly.entity_id
_entity_poly.type
_entity_poly.pdbx_seq_one_letter_code
_entity_poly.pdbx_strand_id
1 'polypeptide(L)'
;EGYKFWLALFNSRLFWWYLKNTGTVLANGFFRFKPDYIKPFPVPEMQQTSKGEKIVERLTDFLLYLYDKNSTDILTHTSNKRLATHIEEIIDMIFYELYFERHMKDNQIDVIADLSNYDWTGKSDATTIEAFYKWYQQSENMVRQKIMLLDTRSNNFIYQIHRTATI
;
A
#
# COMPACT_ATOMS: atom_id res chain seq x y z
N GLU A 1 -9.45 0.50 -16.77
CA GLU A 1 -8.55 -0.48 -16.12
C GLU A 1 -7.23 0.23 -15.82
N GLY A 2 -6.60 -0.06 -14.69
CA GLY A 2 -5.29 0.52 -14.31
C GLY A 2 -5.34 1.78 -13.43
N TYR A 3 -6.42 2.55 -13.41
CA TYR A 3 -6.47 3.79 -12.62
C TYR A 3 -6.36 3.54 -11.10
N LYS A 4 -6.79 2.38 -10.62
CA LYS A 4 -6.73 2.02 -9.20
C LYS A 4 -5.30 1.82 -8.71
N PHE A 5 -4.45 1.25 -9.55
CA PHE A 5 -3.03 1.16 -9.28
C PHE A 5 -2.41 2.56 -9.11
N TRP A 6 -2.70 3.48 -10.04
CA TRP A 6 -2.22 4.86 -9.96
C TRP A 6 -2.79 5.61 -8.76
N LEU A 7 -4.07 5.38 -8.45
CA LEU A 7 -4.70 5.95 -7.25
C LEU A 7 -3.96 5.51 -6.00
N ALA A 8 -3.65 4.22 -5.87
CA ALA A 8 -2.89 3.69 -4.75
C ALA A 8 -1.46 4.26 -4.72
N LEU A 9 -0.76 4.28 -5.85
CA LEU A 9 0.60 4.78 -5.94
C LEU A 9 0.70 6.25 -5.48
N PHE A 10 -0.19 7.11 -5.97
CA PHE A 10 -0.18 8.54 -5.61
C PHE A 10 -0.61 8.81 -4.16
N ASN A 11 -1.20 7.84 -3.49
CA ASN A 11 -1.51 7.90 -2.06
C ASN A 11 -0.48 7.14 -1.19
N SER A 12 0.49 6.44 -1.79
CA SER A 12 1.51 5.68 -1.06
C SER A 12 2.52 6.56 -0.34
N ARG A 13 3.11 6.04 0.72
CA ARG A 13 4.22 6.71 1.44
C ARG A 13 5.42 6.93 0.54
N LEU A 14 5.69 6.05 -0.41
CA LEU A 14 6.77 6.18 -1.38
C LEU A 14 6.61 7.44 -2.23
N PHE A 15 5.43 7.65 -2.81
CA PHE A 15 5.15 8.82 -3.63
C PHE A 15 5.17 10.11 -2.79
N TRP A 16 4.61 10.09 -1.59
CA TRP A 16 4.63 11.24 -0.68
C TRP A 16 6.03 11.59 -0.21
N TRP A 17 6.86 10.59 0.08
CA TRP A 17 8.26 10.81 0.40
C TRP A 17 9.00 11.48 -0.78
N TYR A 18 8.81 10.96 -1.99
CA TYR A 18 9.38 11.56 -3.19
C TYR A 18 8.93 13.01 -3.37
N LEU A 19 7.63 13.27 -3.31
CA LEU A 19 7.06 14.61 -3.48
C LEU A 19 7.55 15.59 -2.42
N LYS A 20 7.69 15.17 -1.17
CA LYS A 20 8.22 16.01 -0.09
C LYS A 20 9.68 16.37 -0.28
N ASN A 21 10.45 15.54 -0.97
CA ASN A 21 11.88 15.80 -1.23
C ASN A 21 12.15 16.51 -2.57
N THR A 22 11.21 16.50 -3.50
CA THR A 22 11.38 17.08 -4.84
C THR A 22 10.43 18.23 -5.16
N GLY A 23 9.31 18.31 -4.46
CA GLY A 23 8.26 19.29 -4.68
C GLY A 23 8.51 20.62 -3.97
N THR A 24 7.76 21.66 -4.37
CA THR A 24 7.77 22.96 -3.71
C THR A 24 6.69 23.03 -2.65
N VAL A 25 7.10 23.40 -1.43
CA VAL A 25 6.17 23.67 -0.33
C VAL A 25 5.68 25.11 -0.45
N LEU A 26 4.37 25.31 -0.36
CA LEU A 26 3.74 26.64 -0.29
C LEU A 26 3.85 27.21 1.13
N ALA A 27 3.69 28.53 1.27
CA ALA A 27 3.83 29.26 2.54
C ALA A 27 2.94 28.73 3.70
N ASN A 28 1.85 28.04 3.38
CA ASN A 28 0.92 27.43 4.34
C ASN A 28 1.16 25.92 4.57
N GLY A 29 2.30 25.40 4.13
CA GLY A 29 2.67 23.98 4.30
C GLY A 29 2.07 23.01 3.28
N PHE A 30 1.25 23.48 2.34
CA PHE A 30 0.71 22.64 1.27
C PHE A 30 1.74 22.38 0.17
N PHE A 31 1.66 21.21 -0.45
CA PHE A 31 2.47 20.86 -1.60
C PHE A 31 1.77 21.26 -2.90
N ARG A 32 2.53 21.76 -3.86
CA ARG A 32 2.00 22.05 -5.19
C ARG A 32 2.19 20.82 -6.09
N PHE A 33 1.08 20.24 -6.52
CA PHE A 33 1.07 19.20 -7.54
C PHE A 33 1.24 19.85 -8.93
N LYS A 34 2.48 19.95 -9.40
CA LYS A 34 2.79 20.35 -10.76
C LYS A 34 3.24 19.15 -11.58
N PRO A 35 2.89 19.08 -12.87
CA PRO A 35 3.38 18.02 -13.77
C PRO A 35 4.91 17.86 -13.74
N ASP A 36 5.64 18.96 -13.61
CA ASP A 36 7.10 18.97 -13.59
C ASP A 36 7.70 18.25 -12.35
N TYR A 37 6.94 18.13 -11.27
CA TYR A 37 7.35 17.37 -10.07
C TYR A 37 6.92 15.91 -10.13
N ILE A 38 5.86 15.61 -10.89
CA ILE A 38 5.29 14.25 -10.97
C ILE A 38 5.93 13.46 -12.12
N LYS A 39 6.15 14.09 -13.28
CA LYS A 39 6.71 13.44 -14.47
C LYS A 39 8.05 12.74 -14.25
N PRO A 40 9.00 13.28 -13.44
CA PRO A 40 10.26 12.60 -13.18
C PRO A 40 10.15 11.44 -12.21
N PHE A 41 8.98 11.21 -11.58
CA PHE A 41 8.81 10.07 -10.67
C PHE A 41 8.99 8.77 -11.46
N PRO A 42 9.95 7.92 -11.08
CA PRO A 42 10.20 6.68 -11.79
C PRO A 42 9.01 5.75 -11.63
N VAL A 43 8.50 5.25 -12.75
CA VAL A 43 7.45 4.25 -12.76
C VAL A 43 8.09 2.91 -13.05
N PRO A 44 7.84 1.85 -12.26
CA PRO A 44 8.37 0.53 -12.57
C PRO A 44 7.85 0.06 -13.92
N GLU A 45 8.68 -0.62 -14.71
CA GLU A 45 8.24 -1.30 -15.91
C GLU A 45 7.28 -2.43 -15.52
N MET A 46 6.00 -2.12 -15.55
CA MET A 46 4.97 -3.06 -15.19
C MET A 46 4.50 -3.81 -16.42
N GLN A 47 4.67 -5.12 -16.42
CA GLN A 47 3.92 -5.96 -17.33
C GLN A 47 2.45 -5.94 -16.88
N GLN A 48 1.52 -5.69 -17.80
CA GLN A 48 0.06 -5.62 -17.55
C GLN A 48 -0.52 -6.82 -16.78
N THR A 49 0.26 -7.87 -16.62
CA THR A 49 -0.10 -9.11 -15.92
C THR A 49 0.62 -9.30 -14.60
N SER A 50 1.31 -8.29 -14.07
CA SER A 50 2.08 -8.48 -12.83
C SER A 50 1.13 -8.82 -11.67
N LYS A 51 1.52 -9.79 -10.86
CA LYS A 51 0.73 -10.20 -9.69
C LYS A 51 0.55 -9.04 -8.70
N GLY A 52 1.61 -8.27 -8.49
CA GLY A 52 1.60 -7.12 -7.59
C GLY A 52 0.57 -6.06 -8.01
N GLU A 53 0.48 -5.74 -9.31
CA GLU A 53 -0.49 -4.79 -9.84
C GLU A 53 -1.94 -5.21 -9.55
N LYS A 54 -2.27 -6.47 -9.86
CA LYS A 54 -3.62 -7.01 -9.62
C LYS A 54 -3.99 -6.99 -8.13
N ILE A 55 -3.04 -7.31 -7.26
CA ILE A 55 -3.26 -7.29 -5.82
C ILE A 55 -3.48 -5.84 -5.34
N VAL A 56 -2.67 -4.88 -5.81
CA VAL A 56 -2.86 -3.45 -5.48
C VAL A 56 -4.23 -2.97 -5.94
N GLU A 57 -4.65 -3.27 -7.16
CA GLU A 57 -5.99 -2.90 -7.64
C GLU A 57 -7.10 -3.47 -6.76
N ARG A 58 -6.94 -4.72 -6.33
CA ARG A 58 -7.92 -5.38 -5.46
C ARG A 58 -7.97 -4.76 -4.05
N LEU A 59 -6.82 -4.49 -3.47
CA LEU A 59 -6.72 -3.80 -2.17
C LEU A 59 -7.25 -2.37 -2.25
N THR A 60 -7.06 -1.70 -3.39
CA THR A 60 -7.64 -0.37 -3.63
C THR A 60 -9.16 -0.43 -3.67
N ASP A 61 -9.76 -1.47 -4.24
CA ASP A 61 -11.22 -1.67 -4.17
C ASP A 61 -11.70 -1.80 -2.72
N PHE A 62 -10.95 -2.50 -1.87
CA PHE A 62 -11.27 -2.60 -0.45
C PHE A 62 -11.20 -1.23 0.23
N LEU A 63 -10.17 -0.43 -0.07
CA LEU A 63 -10.06 0.93 0.48
C LEU A 63 -11.22 1.82 0.03
N LEU A 64 -11.61 1.78 -1.24
CA LEU A 64 -12.75 2.55 -1.75
C LEU A 64 -14.05 2.18 -1.03
N TYR A 65 -14.25 0.90 -0.72
CA TYR A 65 -15.39 0.45 0.08
C TYR A 65 -15.32 0.98 1.52
N LEU A 66 -14.16 0.86 2.17
CA LEU A 66 -13.99 1.26 3.59
C LEU A 66 -14.08 2.76 3.80
N TYR A 67 -13.70 3.56 2.82
CA TYR A 67 -13.76 5.02 2.85
C TYR A 67 -15.09 5.59 2.32
N ASP A 68 -16.00 4.75 1.84
CA ASP A 68 -17.35 5.22 1.47
C ASP A 68 -18.05 5.80 2.70
N LYS A 69 -18.53 7.03 2.59
CA LYS A 69 -19.23 7.75 3.67
C LYS A 69 -20.50 7.06 4.16
N ASN A 70 -21.09 6.20 3.34
CA ASN A 70 -22.28 5.44 3.66
C ASN A 70 -21.96 4.05 4.24
N SER A 71 -20.69 3.64 4.28
CA SER A 71 -20.31 2.34 4.85
C SER A 71 -20.35 2.40 6.38
N THR A 72 -20.96 1.39 6.97
CA THR A 72 -20.89 1.14 8.43
C THR A 72 -19.65 0.29 8.73
N ASP A 73 -19.17 0.36 9.97
CA ASP A 73 -18.03 -0.48 10.39
C ASP A 73 -18.35 -1.97 10.17
N ILE A 74 -17.46 -2.64 9.46
CA ILE A 74 -17.61 -4.07 9.10
C ILE A 74 -17.47 -4.95 10.36
N LEU A 75 -16.56 -4.56 11.26
CA LEU A 75 -16.25 -5.31 12.47
C LEU A 75 -16.74 -4.60 13.72
N THR A 76 -17.22 -5.37 14.70
CA THR A 76 -17.77 -4.84 15.95
C THR A 76 -16.73 -4.09 16.79
N HIS A 77 -15.47 -4.49 16.72
CA HIS A 77 -14.41 -3.97 17.60
C HIS A 77 -13.28 -3.24 16.85
N THR A 78 -13.44 -3.03 15.55
CA THR A 78 -12.42 -2.38 14.71
C THR A 78 -13.08 -1.51 13.67
N SER A 79 -12.77 -0.21 13.69
CA SER A 79 -13.33 0.72 12.71
C SER A 79 -12.83 0.46 11.30
N ASN A 80 -13.64 0.81 10.30
CA ASN A 80 -13.22 0.77 8.89
C ASN A 80 -11.94 1.56 8.64
N LYS A 81 -11.75 2.69 9.32
CA LYS A 81 -10.52 3.48 9.23
C LYS A 81 -9.28 2.67 9.66
N ARG A 82 -9.38 1.87 10.72
CA ARG A 82 -8.27 1.04 11.18
C ARG A 82 -7.99 -0.12 10.22
N LEU A 83 -9.04 -0.74 9.67
CA LEU A 83 -8.88 -1.74 8.61
C LEU A 83 -8.16 -1.13 7.40
N ALA A 84 -8.59 0.05 6.97
CA ALA A 84 -7.97 0.76 5.85
C ALA A 84 -6.48 1.02 6.09
N THR A 85 -6.09 1.46 7.30
CA THR A 85 -4.67 1.66 7.64
C THR A 85 -3.84 0.39 7.43
N HIS A 86 -4.32 -0.78 7.84
CA HIS A 86 -3.60 -2.03 7.60
C HIS A 86 -3.50 -2.38 6.11
N ILE A 87 -4.54 -2.10 5.34
CA ILE A 87 -4.53 -2.32 3.88
C ILE A 87 -3.54 -1.37 3.21
N GLU A 88 -3.49 -0.10 3.62
CA GLU A 88 -2.52 0.89 3.15
C GLU A 88 -1.08 0.45 3.43
N GLU A 89 -0.81 -0.09 4.62
CA GLU A 89 0.50 -0.65 4.97
C GLU A 89 0.90 -1.81 4.04
N ILE A 90 -0.04 -2.70 3.71
CA ILE A 90 0.20 -3.79 2.75
C ILE A 90 0.50 -3.24 1.35
N ILE A 91 -0.24 -2.24 0.89
CA ILE A 91 -0.01 -1.58 -0.40
C ILE A 91 1.38 -0.92 -0.43
N ASP A 92 1.78 -0.23 0.63
CA ASP A 92 3.11 0.36 0.74
C ASP A 92 4.21 -0.71 0.63
N MET A 93 4.05 -1.87 1.29
CA MET A 93 4.99 -2.99 1.18
C MET A 93 5.12 -3.52 -0.25
N ILE A 94 3.99 -3.63 -0.97
CA ILE A 94 4.00 -4.02 -2.38
C ILE A 94 4.79 -3.00 -3.21
N PHE A 95 4.57 -1.69 -3.01
CA PHE A 95 5.34 -0.66 -3.69
C PHE A 95 6.83 -0.71 -3.33
N TYR A 96 7.19 -0.96 -2.07
CA TYR A 96 8.60 -1.13 -1.71
C TYR A 96 9.21 -2.32 -2.45
N GLU A 97 8.51 -3.43 -2.58
CA GLU A 97 9.00 -4.59 -3.35
C GLU A 97 9.12 -4.28 -4.85
N LEU A 98 8.15 -3.57 -5.45
CA LEU A 98 8.19 -3.21 -6.87
C LEU A 98 9.34 -2.24 -7.21
N TYR A 99 9.71 -1.35 -6.29
CA TYR A 99 10.77 -0.36 -6.51
C TYR A 99 12.15 -0.78 -5.98
N PHE A 100 12.19 -1.63 -4.98
CA PHE A 100 13.41 -2.06 -4.27
C PHE A 100 13.48 -3.58 -4.15
N GLU A 101 13.07 -4.30 -5.19
CA GLU A 101 12.89 -5.76 -5.21
C GLU A 101 14.07 -6.51 -4.58
N ARG A 102 15.29 -6.21 -5.01
CA ARG A 102 16.49 -6.87 -4.50
C ARG A 102 16.63 -6.70 -2.99
N HIS A 103 16.47 -5.47 -2.49
CA HIS A 103 16.58 -5.19 -1.06
C HIS A 103 15.51 -5.94 -0.26
N MET A 104 14.26 -5.92 -0.73
CA MET A 104 13.14 -6.57 -0.04
C MET A 104 13.35 -8.08 0.02
N LYS A 105 13.79 -8.71 -1.05
CA LYS A 105 14.10 -10.16 -1.11
C LYS A 105 15.32 -10.55 -0.29
N ASP A 106 16.43 -9.82 -0.40
CA ASP A 106 17.66 -10.10 0.34
C ASP A 106 17.45 -10.04 1.86
N ASN A 107 16.52 -9.20 2.32
CA ASN A 107 16.17 -9.05 3.73
C ASN A 107 14.91 -9.84 4.17
N GLN A 108 14.34 -10.65 3.27
CA GLN A 108 13.18 -11.50 3.53
C GLN A 108 11.95 -10.72 4.05
N ILE A 109 11.71 -9.56 3.44
CA ILE A 109 10.55 -8.69 3.72
C ILE A 109 9.70 -8.41 2.46
N ASP A 110 9.92 -9.16 1.38
CA ASP A 110 9.07 -9.20 0.19
C ASP A 110 7.72 -9.85 0.50
N VAL A 111 6.63 -9.33 -0.03
CA VAL A 111 5.26 -9.73 0.34
C VAL A 111 4.41 -10.23 -0.81
N ILE A 112 4.76 -9.93 -2.07
CA ILE A 112 3.93 -10.25 -3.24
C ILE A 112 3.72 -11.75 -3.40
N ALA A 113 4.75 -12.56 -3.11
CA ALA A 113 4.64 -14.02 -3.17
C ALA A 113 3.64 -14.56 -2.13
N ASP A 114 3.70 -14.08 -0.89
CA ASP A 114 2.79 -14.50 0.18
C ASP A 114 1.36 -14.04 -0.09
N LEU A 115 1.18 -12.79 -0.54
CA LEU A 115 -0.12 -12.25 -0.95
C LEU A 115 -0.73 -13.02 -2.13
N SER A 116 0.10 -13.55 -3.03
CA SER A 116 -0.35 -14.32 -4.19
C SER A 116 -0.95 -15.68 -3.79
N ASN A 117 -0.72 -16.14 -2.57
CA ASN A 117 -1.32 -17.38 -2.02
C ASN A 117 -2.73 -17.17 -1.45
N TYR A 118 -3.16 -15.91 -1.29
CA TYR A 118 -4.53 -15.61 -0.86
C TYR A 118 -5.50 -15.74 -2.04
N ASP A 119 -6.71 -16.20 -1.76
CA ASP A 119 -7.78 -16.26 -2.76
C ASP A 119 -8.41 -14.88 -2.97
N TRP A 120 -8.03 -14.24 -4.06
CA TRP A 120 -8.51 -12.90 -4.44
C TRP A 120 -9.83 -12.92 -5.21
N THR A 121 -10.56 -14.04 -5.24
CA THR A 121 -11.88 -14.12 -5.89
C THR A 121 -12.97 -13.42 -5.07
N GLY A 122 -14.12 -13.19 -5.69
CA GLY A 122 -15.26 -12.56 -5.05
C GLY A 122 -15.38 -11.05 -5.33
N LYS A 123 -16.41 -10.45 -4.74
CA LYS A 123 -16.67 -9.00 -4.85
C LYS A 123 -15.92 -8.24 -3.76
N SER A 124 -15.72 -6.93 -3.96
CA SER A 124 -15.18 -6.05 -2.91
C SER A 124 -16.34 -5.58 -2.01
N ASP A 125 -16.79 -6.44 -1.14
CA ASP A 125 -17.87 -6.19 -0.19
C ASP A 125 -17.42 -6.46 1.26
N ALA A 126 -18.27 -6.15 2.22
CA ALA A 126 -17.99 -6.31 3.64
C ALA A 126 -17.52 -7.73 3.99
N THR A 127 -18.17 -8.74 3.44
CA THR A 127 -17.87 -10.16 3.73
C THR A 127 -16.47 -10.55 3.26
N THR A 128 -16.11 -10.14 2.05
CA THR A 128 -14.79 -10.43 1.46
C THR A 128 -13.68 -9.68 2.21
N ILE A 129 -13.92 -8.41 2.57
CA ILE A 129 -12.94 -7.61 3.32
C ILE A 129 -12.76 -8.17 4.74
N GLU A 130 -13.84 -8.60 5.40
CA GLU A 130 -13.76 -9.27 6.71
C GLU A 130 -12.97 -10.58 6.63
N ALA A 131 -13.20 -11.40 5.60
CA ALA A 131 -12.47 -12.65 5.39
C ALA A 131 -10.97 -12.39 5.16
N PHE A 132 -10.61 -11.39 4.33
CA PHE A 132 -9.23 -10.96 4.13
C PHE A 132 -8.59 -10.50 5.44
N TYR A 133 -9.28 -9.68 6.21
CA TYR A 133 -8.74 -9.18 7.47
C TYR A 133 -8.54 -10.30 8.50
N LYS A 134 -9.45 -11.26 8.59
CA LYS A 134 -9.29 -12.46 9.44
C LYS A 134 -8.07 -13.29 9.04
N TRP A 135 -7.85 -13.48 7.75
CA TRP A 135 -6.64 -14.13 7.24
C TRP A 135 -5.38 -13.34 7.62
N TYR A 136 -5.38 -12.03 7.41
CA TYR A 136 -4.24 -11.16 7.75
C TYR A 136 -3.92 -11.16 9.24
N GLN A 137 -4.92 -11.30 10.11
CA GLN A 137 -4.75 -11.29 11.57
C GLN A 137 -4.22 -12.61 12.16
N GLN A 138 -4.12 -13.67 11.38
CA GLN A 138 -3.55 -14.92 11.85
C GLN A 138 -2.11 -14.72 12.32
N SER A 139 -1.72 -15.35 13.43
CA SER A 139 -0.39 -15.20 14.03
C SER A 139 0.74 -15.62 13.10
N GLU A 140 0.50 -16.65 12.29
CA GLU A 140 1.40 -17.23 11.31
C GLU A 140 1.39 -16.50 9.95
N ASN A 141 0.58 -15.45 9.78
CA ASN A 141 0.49 -14.74 8.52
C ASN A 141 1.82 -14.05 8.16
N MET A 142 2.45 -14.50 7.10
CA MET A 142 3.78 -14.04 6.69
C MET A 142 3.79 -12.56 6.29
N VAL A 143 2.74 -12.06 5.65
CA VAL A 143 2.64 -10.64 5.27
C VAL A 143 2.67 -9.75 6.52
N ARG A 144 1.85 -10.09 7.51
CA ARG A 144 1.82 -9.37 8.79
C ARG A 144 3.16 -9.40 9.51
N GLN A 145 3.81 -10.57 9.58
CA GLN A 145 5.13 -10.70 10.22
C GLN A 145 6.17 -9.86 9.50
N LYS A 146 6.19 -9.84 8.17
CA LYS A 146 7.14 -9.07 7.36
C LYS A 146 6.92 -7.55 7.52
N ILE A 147 5.69 -7.08 7.63
CA ILE A 147 5.38 -5.69 7.97
C ILE A 147 5.97 -5.32 9.33
N MET A 148 5.80 -6.16 10.35
CA MET A 148 6.36 -5.93 11.69
C MET A 148 7.89 -5.90 11.70
N LEU A 149 8.53 -6.63 10.79
CA LEU A 149 9.99 -6.71 10.67
C LEU A 149 10.59 -5.61 9.78
N LEU A 150 9.77 -4.83 9.07
CA LEU A 150 10.23 -3.84 8.12
C LEU A 150 11.22 -2.84 8.75
N ASP A 151 10.88 -2.28 9.89
CA ASP A 151 11.72 -1.28 10.57
C ASP A 151 13.09 -1.82 11.00
N THR A 152 13.18 -3.12 11.30
CA THR A 152 14.41 -3.75 11.77
C THR A 152 15.26 -4.35 10.66
N ARG A 153 14.65 -4.71 9.54
CA ARG A 153 15.32 -5.38 8.41
C ARG A 153 15.56 -4.46 7.22
N SER A 154 14.86 -3.32 7.12
CA SER A 154 15.07 -2.37 6.04
C SER A 154 16.32 -1.50 6.27
N ASN A 155 16.89 -1.01 5.17
CA ASN A 155 17.93 0.00 5.24
C ASN A 155 17.33 1.36 5.68
N ASN A 156 18.21 2.30 6.03
CA ASN A 156 17.80 3.63 6.49
C ASN A 156 16.92 4.39 5.47
N PHE A 157 17.11 4.15 4.18
CA PHE A 157 16.34 4.81 3.12
C PHE A 157 14.86 4.36 3.12
N ILE A 158 14.60 3.06 3.11
CA ILE A 158 13.24 2.52 3.15
C ILE A 158 12.58 2.86 4.50
N TYR A 159 13.34 2.81 5.59
CA TYR A 159 12.85 3.23 6.90
C TYR A 159 12.33 4.68 6.88
N GLN A 160 13.06 5.62 6.27
CA GLN A 160 12.63 7.01 6.13
C GLN A 160 11.36 7.15 5.29
N ILE A 161 11.26 6.38 4.19
CA ILE A 161 10.04 6.36 3.37
C ILE A 161 8.85 5.87 4.21
N HIS A 162 9.02 4.78 4.93
CA HIS A 162 7.96 4.17 5.75
C HIS A 162 7.47 5.09 6.87
N ARG A 163 8.32 5.98 7.38
CA ARG A 163 7.98 6.97 8.40
C ARG A 163 7.39 8.26 7.82
N THR A 164 7.27 8.37 6.51
CA THR A 164 6.65 9.53 5.88
C THR A 164 5.15 9.54 6.13
N ALA A 165 4.64 10.61 6.73
CA ALA A 165 3.20 10.81 6.85
C ALA A 165 2.60 11.10 5.47
N THR A 166 1.53 10.42 5.14
CA THR A 166 0.63 10.75 4.03
C THR A 166 -0.33 11.87 4.48
N ILE A 167 -0.90 12.58 3.53
CA ILE A 167 -1.86 13.67 3.84
C ILE A 167 -3.28 13.09 3.91
#